data_17201b80735f37c1bb9edddb311c3e60
#
_entry.id   17201b80735f37c1bb9edddb311c3e60
#
_cell.length_a   1.000
_cell.length_b   1.000
_cell.length_c   1.000
_cell.angle_alpha   90.00
_cell.angle_beta   90.00
_cell.angle_gamma   90.00
#
_symmetry.space_group_name_H-M   'P 1'
#
loop_
_entity.id
_entity.type
_entity.pdbx_description
1 polymer ?
#
loop_
_entity_poly.entity_id
_entity_poly.type
_entity_poly.pdbx_seq_one_letter_code
_entity_poly.pdbx_strand_id
1 'polypeptide(L)'
;MERVSGFKITDEFGKQTEQGYLSSITGITLKNDPERLRGTRGKLVLFEEGGKFPNLETAWRVEQPAVETDDGVAFGLMIAFGTGGTEGSSFDGLKNLFYHPEAFNCLSFPNIWDDGQGDTKCGFFVPAWSNMESTDENGQ
;
A
#
# COMPACT_ATOMS: atom_id res chain seq x y z
N MET A 1 14.35 6.56 5.02
CA MET A 1 14.06 7.78 5.83
C MET A 1 13.10 7.37 6.92
N GLU A 2 13.39 7.73 8.16
CA GLU A 2 12.52 7.44 9.31
C GLU A 2 12.15 8.73 10.01
N ARG A 3 10.90 8.83 10.46
CA ARG A 3 10.42 9.92 11.32
C ARG A 3 9.65 9.33 12.48
N VAL A 4 9.97 9.75 13.70
CA VAL A 4 9.35 9.29 14.94
C VAL A 4 8.55 10.45 15.56
N SER A 5 7.33 10.15 16.00
CA SER A 5 6.47 11.08 16.72
C SER A 5 6.75 10.99 18.22
N GLY A 6 7.79 11.69 18.67
CA GLY A 6 8.18 11.77 20.06
C GLY A 6 8.91 13.08 20.38
N PHE A 7 9.04 13.38 21.64
CA PHE A 7 9.85 14.49 22.13
C PHE A 7 10.70 14.04 23.32
N LYS A 8 11.87 14.67 23.47
CA LYS A 8 12.79 14.36 24.55
C LYS A 8 12.52 15.28 25.73
N ILE A 9 12.34 14.68 26.90
CA ILE A 9 12.31 15.40 28.19
C ILE A 9 13.62 15.10 28.92
N THR A 10 14.22 16.15 29.47
CA THR A 10 15.38 16.01 30.36
C THR A 10 14.91 16.26 31.78
N ASP A 11 15.16 15.32 32.67
CA ASP A 11 14.87 15.46 34.10
C ASP A 11 15.90 16.36 34.80
N GLU A 12 15.65 16.67 36.07
CA GLU A 12 16.53 17.50 36.91
C GLU A 12 17.92 16.88 37.14
N PHE A 13 18.11 15.58 36.82
CA PHE A 13 19.38 14.89 36.88
C PHE A 13 20.09 14.80 35.53
N GLY A 14 19.57 15.47 34.49
CA GLY A 14 20.13 15.47 33.15
C GLY A 14 19.86 14.23 32.32
N LYS A 15 18.99 13.29 32.80
CA LYS A 15 18.62 12.09 32.06
C LYS A 15 17.56 12.43 31.01
N GLN A 16 17.83 12.07 29.77
CA GLN A 16 16.88 12.24 28.68
C GLN A 16 15.98 11.01 28.54
N THR A 17 14.68 11.23 28.51
CA THR A 17 13.65 10.23 28.22
C THR A 17 12.84 10.68 27.02
N GLU A 18 12.55 9.75 26.12
CA GLU A 18 11.61 9.97 25.00
C GLU A 18 10.18 9.76 25.47
N GLN A 19 9.30 10.72 25.17
CA GLN A 19 7.88 10.66 25.49
C GLN A 19 7.05 11.01 24.25
N GLY A 20 5.79 10.64 24.26
CA GLY A 20 4.85 10.82 23.16
C GLY A 20 4.32 9.49 22.65
N TYR A 21 3.67 9.51 21.49
CA TYR A 21 3.10 8.29 20.90
C TYR A 21 4.16 7.32 20.38
N LEU A 22 5.38 7.81 20.14
CA LEU A 22 6.53 7.04 19.61
C LEU A 22 6.20 6.28 18.31
N SER A 23 5.15 6.71 17.62
CA SER A 23 4.83 6.18 16.30
C SER A 23 5.88 6.58 15.29
N SER A 24 6.28 5.66 14.45
CA SER A 24 7.25 5.93 13.40
C SER A 24 6.66 5.75 12.00
N ILE A 25 7.15 6.55 11.06
CA ILE A 25 6.91 6.37 9.63
C ILE A 25 8.28 6.15 8.99
N THR A 26 8.43 5.01 8.32
CA THR A 26 9.66 4.67 7.61
C THR A 26 9.41 4.62 6.12
N GLY A 27 10.10 5.45 5.36
CA GLY A 27 10.08 5.42 3.89
C GLY A 27 11.24 4.58 3.34
N ILE A 28 10.92 3.58 2.52
CA ILE A 28 11.87 2.68 1.88
C ILE A 28 11.69 2.77 0.36
N THR A 29 12.76 3.07 -0.36
CA THR A 29 12.74 3.03 -1.83
C THR A 29 13.20 1.66 -2.29
N LEU A 30 12.32 0.90 -2.91
CA LEU A 30 12.59 -0.47 -3.35
C LEU A 30 13.42 -0.53 -4.62
N LYS A 31 13.20 0.41 -5.55
CA LYS A 31 13.75 0.34 -6.92
C LYS A 31 13.39 -1.00 -7.56
N ASN A 32 14.39 -1.88 -7.78
CA ASN A 32 14.20 -3.21 -8.36
C ASN A 32 14.48 -4.34 -7.34
N ASP A 33 14.57 -4.02 -6.05
CA ASP A 33 14.93 -4.97 -4.99
C ASP A 33 13.83 -5.04 -3.93
N PRO A 34 12.87 -5.97 -4.06
CA PRO A 34 11.81 -6.18 -3.08
C PRO A 34 12.31 -6.73 -1.74
N GLU A 35 13.49 -7.37 -1.69
CA GLU A 35 14.07 -7.93 -0.47
C GLU A 35 14.45 -6.86 0.57
N ARG A 36 14.50 -5.60 0.17
CA ARG A 36 14.76 -4.47 1.09
C ARG A 36 13.67 -4.30 2.16
N LEU A 37 12.50 -4.90 1.95
CA LEU A 37 11.42 -4.91 2.93
C LEU A 37 11.63 -5.97 4.03
N ARG A 38 12.46 -6.97 3.78
CA ARG A 38 12.65 -8.09 4.70
C ARG A 38 13.08 -7.63 6.08
N GLY A 39 12.31 -8.03 7.10
CA GLY A 39 12.56 -7.67 8.49
C GLY A 39 11.97 -6.34 8.93
N THR A 40 11.29 -5.61 8.06
CA THR A 40 10.43 -4.50 8.49
C THR A 40 9.18 -5.04 9.16
N ARG A 41 8.60 -4.27 10.07
CA ARG A 41 7.32 -4.56 10.70
C ARG A 41 6.52 -3.27 10.83
N GLY A 42 5.23 -3.34 10.53
CA GLY A 42 4.37 -2.17 10.61
C GLY A 42 2.90 -2.55 10.73
N LYS A 43 2.12 -1.68 11.36
CA LYS A 43 0.66 -1.81 11.38
C LYS A 43 0.01 -1.36 10.08
N LEU A 44 0.74 -0.58 9.28
CA LEU A 44 0.29 -0.11 7.98
C LEU A 44 1.49 -0.07 7.03
N VAL A 45 1.36 -0.77 5.93
CA VAL A 45 2.34 -0.78 4.84
C VAL A 45 1.67 -0.21 3.60
N LEU A 46 2.25 0.81 3.01
CA LEU A 46 1.75 1.49 1.83
C LEU A 46 2.73 1.30 0.68
N PHE A 47 2.26 0.66 -0.39
CA PHE A 47 2.99 0.56 -1.66
C PHE A 47 2.52 1.65 -2.59
N GLU A 48 3.30 2.72 -2.69
CA GLU A 48 3.05 3.82 -3.61
C GLU A 48 3.54 3.47 -5.02
N GLU A 49 2.87 4.04 -6.02
CA GLU A 49 3.16 3.80 -7.44
C GLU A 49 3.10 2.31 -7.86
N GLY A 50 2.23 1.54 -7.24
CA GLY A 50 2.09 0.10 -7.49
C GLY A 50 1.92 -0.27 -8.97
N GLY A 51 1.29 0.58 -9.78
CA GLY A 51 1.14 0.37 -11.23
C GLY A 51 2.41 0.56 -12.05
N LYS A 52 3.50 1.04 -11.44
CA LYS A 52 4.80 1.22 -12.10
C LYS A 52 5.91 0.35 -11.49
N PHE A 53 5.56 -0.47 -10.50
CA PHE A 53 6.53 -1.30 -9.81
C PHE A 53 6.48 -2.74 -10.32
N PRO A 54 7.45 -3.18 -11.14
CA PRO A 54 7.38 -4.48 -11.84
C PRO A 54 7.44 -5.69 -10.89
N ASN A 55 7.98 -5.53 -9.68
CA ASN A 55 8.12 -6.59 -8.68
C ASN A 55 7.11 -6.45 -7.53
N LEU A 56 5.96 -5.80 -7.74
CA LEU A 56 4.97 -5.56 -6.69
C LEU A 56 4.49 -6.86 -6.03
N GLU A 57 4.21 -7.90 -6.81
CA GLU A 57 3.74 -9.19 -6.26
C GLU A 57 4.79 -9.81 -5.33
N THR A 58 6.07 -9.77 -5.73
CA THR A 58 7.16 -10.28 -4.90
C THR A 58 7.30 -9.46 -3.62
N ALA A 59 7.25 -8.13 -3.72
CA ALA A 59 7.31 -7.24 -2.57
C ALA A 59 6.14 -7.48 -1.61
N TRP A 60 4.93 -7.66 -2.15
CA TRP A 60 3.74 -8.00 -1.37
C TRP A 60 3.93 -9.27 -0.55
N ARG A 61 4.40 -10.35 -1.19
CA ARG A 61 4.64 -11.64 -0.52
C ARG A 61 5.78 -11.57 0.50
N VAL A 62 6.82 -10.78 0.24
CA VAL A 62 7.95 -10.56 1.17
C VAL A 62 7.48 -9.82 2.41
N GLU A 63 6.56 -8.87 2.27
CA GLU A 63 6.09 -8.03 3.37
C GLU A 63 4.89 -8.61 4.12
N GLN A 64 4.14 -9.52 3.53
CA GLN A 64 2.97 -10.13 4.17
C GLN A 64 3.24 -10.64 5.60
N PRO A 65 4.35 -11.36 5.89
CA PRO A 65 4.66 -11.78 7.26
C PRO A 65 4.96 -10.61 8.23
N ALA A 66 5.19 -9.42 7.73
CA ALA A 66 5.44 -8.24 8.57
C ALA A 66 4.16 -7.65 9.18
N VAL A 67 3.00 -8.00 8.63
CA VAL A 67 1.67 -7.57 9.09
C VAL A 67 0.84 -8.72 9.67
N GLU A 68 1.39 -9.92 9.72
CA GLU A 68 0.74 -11.13 10.24
C GLU A 68 1.55 -11.69 11.42
N THR A 69 0.87 -12.38 12.33
CA THR A 69 1.49 -13.18 13.40
C THR A 69 1.91 -14.54 12.85
N ASP A 70 2.74 -15.27 13.60
CA ASP A 70 3.23 -16.61 13.20
C ASP A 70 2.08 -17.61 12.96
N ASP A 71 0.92 -17.39 13.56
CA ASP A 71 -0.33 -18.18 13.40
C ASP A 71 -1.19 -17.66 12.22
N GLY A 72 -0.69 -16.72 11.44
CA GLY A 72 -1.39 -16.19 10.26
C GLY A 72 -2.52 -15.20 10.57
N VAL A 73 -2.57 -14.68 11.80
CA VAL A 73 -3.55 -13.65 12.17
C VAL A 73 -3.01 -12.29 11.77
N ALA A 74 -3.73 -11.58 10.92
CA ALA A 74 -3.37 -10.24 10.51
C ALA A 74 -3.53 -9.25 11.67
N PHE A 75 -2.49 -8.50 12.00
CA PHE A 75 -2.52 -7.40 12.96
C PHE A 75 -2.28 -6.03 12.29
N GLY A 76 -1.89 -6.04 11.04
CA GLY A 76 -1.64 -4.87 10.23
C GLY A 76 -2.40 -4.90 8.91
N LEU A 77 -2.22 -3.87 8.11
CA LEU A 77 -2.86 -3.70 6.81
C LEU A 77 -1.82 -3.34 5.76
N MET A 78 -1.93 -3.94 4.59
CA MET A 78 -1.16 -3.57 3.41
C MET A 78 -2.08 -2.96 2.37
N ILE A 79 -1.67 -1.86 1.76
CA ILE A 79 -2.40 -1.17 0.70
C ILE A 79 -1.43 -0.88 -0.45
N ALA A 80 -1.77 -1.31 -1.66
CA ALA A 80 -1.10 -0.89 -2.88
C ALA A 80 -1.99 0.10 -3.63
N PHE A 81 -1.40 1.20 -4.06
CA PHE A 81 -2.11 2.23 -4.83
C PHE A 81 -1.19 2.88 -5.86
N GLY A 82 -1.80 3.51 -6.82
CA GLY A 82 -1.09 4.22 -7.88
C GLY A 82 -1.92 4.37 -9.13
N THR A 83 -1.40 5.11 -10.09
CA THR A 83 -2.00 5.20 -11.42
C THR A 83 -1.71 3.93 -12.21
N GLY A 84 -2.64 3.55 -13.09
CA GLY A 84 -2.40 2.50 -14.06
C GLY A 84 -1.16 2.83 -14.92
N GLY A 85 -0.34 1.82 -15.14
CA GLY A 85 0.81 1.94 -16.04
C GLY A 85 0.43 1.66 -17.49
N THR A 86 1.41 1.74 -18.36
CA THR A 86 1.29 1.21 -19.73
C THR A 86 1.15 -0.31 -19.66
N GLU A 87 0.38 -0.91 -20.56
CA GLU A 87 0.34 -2.37 -20.71
C GLU A 87 1.75 -2.93 -20.77
N GLY A 88 2.03 -3.90 -19.89
CA GLY A 88 3.33 -4.53 -19.76
C GLY A 88 3.64 -4.90 -18.31
N SER A 89 4.78 -5.49 -18.09
CA SER A 89 5.21 -6.14 -16.86
C SER A 89 5.13 -5.29 -15.57
N SER A 90 5.14 -3.97 -15.67
CA SER A 90 5.09 -3.10 -14.48
C SER A 90 3.69 -2.93 -13.90
N PHE A 91 2.65 -3.02 -14.73
CA PHE A 91 1.26 -2.90 -14.28
C PHE A 91 0.65 -4.24 -13.86
N ASP A 92 1.17 -5.34 -14.37
CA ASP A 92 0.62 -6.67 -14.17
C ASP A 92 0.53 -7.04 -12.68
N GLY A 93 1.49 -6.62 -11.86
CA GLY A 93 1.45 -6.87 -10.42
C GLY A 93 0.23 -6.25 -9.73
N LEU A 94 -0.04 -4.97 -9.97
CA LEU A 94 -1.21 -4.31 -9.39
C LEU A 94 -2.52 -4.89 -9.93
N LYS A 95 -2.57 -5.22 -11.21
CA LYS A 95 -3.70 -5.86 -11.87
C LYS A 95 -3.98 -7.24 -11.27
N ASN A 96 -2.95 -8.05 -11.03
CA ASN A 96 -3.09 -9.37 -10.43
C ASN A 96 -3.60 -9.29 -8.99
N LEU A 97 -3.09 -8.36 -8.17
CA LEU A 97 -3.63 -8.15 -6.82
C LEU A 97 -5.13 -7.79 -6.88
N PHE A 98 -5.52 -6.95 -7.83
CA PHE A 98 -6.89 -6.46 -7.97
C PHE A 98 -7.87 -7.57 -8.39
N TYR A 99 -7.51 -8.40 -9.37
CA TYR A 99 -8.38 -9.43 -9.92
C TYR A 99 -8.32 -10.79 -9.21
N HIS A 100 -7.27 -11.04 -8.43
CA HIS A 100 -7.04 -12.32 -7.75
C HIS A 100 -6.77 -12.14 -6.26
N PRO A 101 -7.70 -11.50 -5.51
CA PRO A 101 -7.48 -11.19 -4.09
C PRO A 101 -7.15 -12.42 -3.23
N GLU A 102 -7.74 -13.56 -3.53
CA GLU A 102 -7.52 -14.83 -2.79
C GLU A 102 -6.08 -15.35 -2.92
N ALA A 103 -5.43 -15.09 -4.07
CA ALA A 103 -4.04 -15.53 -4.29
C ALA A 103 -3.02 -14.72 -3.48
N PHE A 104 -3.41 -13.56 -2.97
CA PHE A 104 -2.56 -12.61 -2.26
C PHE A 104 -3.05 -12.31 -0.84
N ASN A 105 -4.00 -13.09 -0.34
CA ASN A 105 -4.65 -12.88 0.96
C ASN A 105 -5.18 -11.44 1.12
N CYS A 106 -5.76 -10.91 0.06
CA CYS A 106 -6.34 -9.59 0.03
C CYS A 106 -7.84 -9.64 0.36
N LEU A 107 -8.33 -8.61 1.03
CA LEU A 107 -9.74 -8.45 1.29
C LEU A 107 -10.49 -8.13 -0.01
N SER A 108 -11.42 -8.98 -0.40
CA SER A 108 -12.28 -8.74 -1.56
C SER A 108 -13.57 -8.04 -1.17
N PHE A 109 -14.04 -7.13 -2.02
CA PHE A 109 -15.31 -6.43 -1.84
C PHE A 109 -15.89 -6.00 -3.20
N PRO A 110 -17.20 -5.73 -3.27
CA PRO A 110 -17.82 -5.24 -4.50
C PRO A 110 -17.25 -3.87 -4.89
N ASN A 111 -16.81 -3.75 -6.13
CA ASN A 111 -16.35 -2.46 -6.63
C ASN A 111 -17.56 -1.64 -7.15
N ILE A 112 -17.79 -0.48 -6.56
CA ILE A 112 -18.90 0.43 -6.94
C ILE A 112 -18.77 0.99 -8.37
N TRP A 113 -17.60 0.90 -8.97
CA TRP A 113 -17.31 1.36 -10.33
C TRP A 113 -17.44 0.26 -11.39
N ASP A 114 -17.71 -0.98 -10.97
CA ASP A 114 -18.07 -2.05 -11.90
C ASP A 114 -19.54 -1.97 -12.28
N ASP A 115 -19.83 -2.03 -13.55
CA ASP A 115 -21.19 -2.00 -14.12
C ASP A 115 -22.04 -3.25 -13.78
N GLY A 116 -21.97 -3.70 -12.53
CA GLY A 116 -22.79 -4.81 -12.03
C GLY A 116 -22.37 -6.20 -12.52
N GLN A 117 -21.17 -6.36 -13.03
CA GLN A 117 -20.62 -7.64 -13.50
C GLN A 117 -20.21 -8.59 -12.37
N GLY A 118 -20.62 -8.31 -11.14
CA GLY A 118 -20.73 -9.30 -10.06
C GLY A 118 -19.45 -9.89 -9.45
N ASP A 119 -18.31 -9.67 -10.03
CA ASP A 119 -17.06 -10.23 -9.49
C ASP A 119 -16.53 -9.37 -8.35
N THR A 120 -16.33 -9.99 -7.19
CA THR A 120 -15.64 -9.34 -6.08
C THR A 120 -14.16 -9.19 -6.39
N LYS A 121 -13.65 -7.98 -6.23
CA LYS A 121 -12.27 -7.62 -6.51
C LYS A 121 -11.64 -7.00 -5.27
N CYS A 122 -10.32 -6.87 -5.26
CA CYS A 122 -9.59 -6.33 -4.13
C CYS A 122 -9.26 -4.85 -4.37
N GLY A 123 -10.22 -3.97 -4.45
CA GLY A 123 -9.86 -2.56 -4.54
C GLY A 123 -10.82 -1.70 -5.33
N PHE A 124 -10.46 -0.42 -5.44
CA PHE A 124 -11.19 0.56 -6.23
C PHE A 124 -10.39 0.92 -7.48
N PHE A 125 -11.03 0.80 -8.61
CA PHE A 125 -10.55 1.41 -9.84
C PHE A 125 -11.41 2.63 -10.11
N VAL A 126 -10.80 3.82 -10.04
CA VAL A 126 -11.48 5.07 -10.34
C VAL A 126 -11.14 5.46 -11.79
N PRO A 127 -12.10 5.43 -12.71
CA PRO A 127 -11.85 5.86 -14.08
C PRO A 127 -11.45 7.33 -14.14
N ALA A 128 -10.54 7.67 -15.05
CA ALA A 128 -10.06 9.05 -15.21
C ALA A 128 -11.17 10.06 -15.44
N TRP A 129 -12.20 9.68 -16.20
CA TRP A 129 -13.34 10.54 -16.49
C TRP A 129 -14.23 10.88 -15.28
N SER A 130 -14.11 10.12 -14.17
CA SER A 130 -14.84 10.44 -12.93
C SER A 130 -14.35 11.71 -12.26
N ASN A 131 -13.15 12.16 -12.58
CA ASN A 131 -12.53 13.39 -12.05
C ASN A 131 -12.43 14.48 -13.12
N MET A 132 -12.93 14.24 -14.34
CA MET A 132 -12.98 15.27 -15.36
C MET A 132 -14.20 16.16 -15.10
N GLU A 133 -13.99 17.47 -15.08
CA GLU A 133 -15.10 18.42 -15.20
C GLU A 133 -15.81 18.14 -16.53
N SER A 134 -17.14 18.24 -16.52
CA SER A 134 -17.91 18.09 -17.75
C SER A 134 -17.40 19.12 -18.74
N THR A 135 -16.77 18.67 -19.80
CA THR A 135 -16.47 19.51 -20.95
C THR A 135 -17.79 19.99 -21.56
N ASP A 136 -17.83 21.24 -22.00
CA ASP A 136 -18.96 21.74 -22.76
C ASP A 136 -19.11 20.98 -24.11
N GLU A 137 -20.18 21.28 -24.84
CA GLU A 137 -20.47 20.65 -26.14
C GLU A 137 -19.32 20.77 -27.16
N ASN A 138 -18.31 21.63 -26.89
CA ASN A 138 -17.14 21.89 -27.73
C ASN A 138 -15.89 21.20 -27.19
N GLY A 139 -15.94 20.44 -26.07
CA GLY A 139 -14.83 19.69 -25.53
C GLY A 139 -13.80 20.56 -24.79
N GLN A 140 -14.19 21.73 -24.28
CA GLN A 140 -13.36 22.63 -23.46
C GLN A 140 -13.81 22.63 -22.02
#